data_aadf0605b29b7fb8952b84edc8dff6bd
#
_entry.id   aadf0605b29b7fb8952b84edc8dff6bd
#
_cell.length_a   1.000
_cell.length_b   1.000
_cell.length_c   1.000
_cell.angle_alpha   90.00
_cell.angle_beta   90.00
_cell.angle_gamma   90.00
#
_symmetry.space_group_name_H-M   'P 1'
#
loop_
_entity.id
_entity.type
_entity.pdbx_description
1 polymer ?
#
loop_
_entity_poly.entity_id
_entity_poly.type
_entity_poly.pdbx_seq_one_letter_code
_entity_poly.pdbx_strand_id
1 'polypeptide(L)'
;MKLGELFLKASLAKTPNLEPQQKEKIKTKALRAPTIIVAITSPQSHPKVPDIEQEYSTAAAVQNMSLAAYALGVGSVWRTGAFAYDEVVHQGLGLEKNEKIIGFLYIGTRSGPIK
;
A
#
# COMPACT_ATOMS: atom_id res chain seq x y z
N MET A 1 -12.54 -7.10 5.27
CA MET A 1 -11.40 -7.25 6.19
C MET A 1 -10.60 -5.95 6.21
N LYS A 2 -10.29 -5.46 7.38
CA LYS A 2 -9.50 -4.23 7.51
C LYS A 2 -8.04 -4.52 7.16
N LEU A 3 -7.38 -3.52 6.57
CA LEU A 3 -6.00 -3.68 6.12
C LEU A 3 -5.04 -4.05 7.26
N GLY A 4 -5.23 -3.46 8.45
CA GLY A 4 -4.40 -3.80 9.61
C GLY A 4 -4.50 -5.26 10.03
N GLU A 5 -5.69 -5.85 9.97
CA GLU A 5 -5.89 -7.26 10.25
C GLU A 5 -5.20 -8.14 9.21
N LEU A 6 -5.21 -7.71 7.97
CA LEU A 6 -4.56 -8.42 6.88
C LEU A 6 -3.03 -8.40 7.05
N PHE A 7 -2.48 -7.25 7.45
CA PHE A 7 -1.05 -7.14 7.77
C PHE A 7 -0.67 -8.06 8.92
N LEU A 8 -1.51 -8.12 9.96
CA LEU A 8 -1.26 -9.02 11.09
C LEU A 8 -1.28 -10.48 10.65
N LYS A 9 -2.27 -10.87 9.84
CA LYS A 9 -2.37 -12.23 9.32
C LYS A 9 -1.12 -12.61 8.52
N ALA A 10 -0.63 -11.70 7.68
CA ALA A 10 0.58 -11.92 6.89
C ALA A 10 1.81 -12.10 7.79
N SER A 11 1.94 -11.28 8.83
CA SER A 11 3.06 -11.35 9.77
C SER A 11 3.03 -12.66 10.58
N LEU A 12 1.85 -13.08 11.02
CA LEU A 12 1.70 -14.33 11.77
C LEU A 12 2.03 -15.57 10.94
N ALA A 13 1.79 -15.51 9.62
CA ALA A 13 2.15 -16.61 8.74
C ALA A 13 3.66 -16.85 8.68
N LYS A 14 4.46 -15.79 8.84
CA LYS A 14 5.92 -15.84 8.82
C LYS A 14 6.53 -15.99 10.21
N THR A 15 5.91 -15.40 11.23
CA THR A 15 6.41 -15.37 12.60
C THR A 15 5.25 -15.68 13.54
N PRO A 16 4.94 -16.98 13.79
CA PRO A 16 3.76 -17.34 14.59
C PRO A 16 3.80 -16.86 16.04
N ASN A 17 4.98 -16.62 16.59
CA ASN A 17 5.18 -16.30 18.01
C ASN A 17 5.36 -14.80 18.28
N LEU A 18 4.57 -13.97 17.62
CA LEU A 18 4.63 -12.53 17.85
C LEU A 18 4.15 -12.16 19.24
N GLU A 19 4.87 -11.26 19.90
CA GLU A 19 4.44 -10.71 21.18
C GLU A 19 3.17 -9.85 21.01
N PRO A 20 2.32 -9.74 22.05
CA PRO A 20 1.11 -8.91 21.94
C PRO A 20 1.37 -7.47 21.51
N GLN A 21 2.46 -6.87 21.98
CA GLN A 21 2.85 -5.50 21.60
C GLN A 21 3.18 -5.41 20.11
N GLN A 22 3.85 -6.43 19.56
CA GLN A 22 4.19 -6.48 18.15
C GLN A 22 2.95 -6.65 17.29
N LYS A 23 1.99 -7.48 17.72
CA LYS A 23 0.72 -7.68 17.03
C LYS A 23 -0.05 -6.36 16.95
N GLU A 24 -0.13 -5.63 18.05
CA GLU A 24 -0.85 -4.37 18.10
C GLU A 24 -0.19 -3.32 17.20
N LYS A 25 1.14 -3.24 17.22
CA LYS A 25 1.89 -2.32 16.37
C LYS A 25 1.64 -2.59 14.88
N ILE A 26 1.58 -3.86 14.49
CA ILE A 26 1.31 -4.23 13.10
C ILE A 26 -0.11 -3.83 12.69
N LYS A 27 -1.10 -4.13 13.54
CA LYS A 27 -2.50 -3.79 13.26
C LYS A 27 -2.69 -2.27 13.12
N THR A 28 -1.98 -1.50 13.92
CA THR A 28 -2.16 -0.03 13.93
C THR A 28 -1.40 0.66 12.80
N LYS A 29 -0.53 -0.01 12.08
CA LYS A 29 0.13 0.58 10.91
C LYS A 29 -0.87 1.16 9.91
N ALA A 30 -1.94 0.43 9.65
CA ALA A 30 -2.97 0.88 8.72
C ALA A 30 -3.85 2.00 9.29
N LEU A 31 -3.71 2.32 10.58
CA LEU A 31 -4.48 3.38 11.24
C LEU A 31 -3.70 4.69 11.34
N ARG A 32 -2.48 4.76 10.79
CA ARG A 32 -1.66 5.97 10.82
C ARG A 32 -2.25 7.11 9.99
N ALA A 33 -3.15 6.78 9.10
CA ALA A 33 -3.85 7.77 8.30
C ALA A 33 -5.32 7.36 8.17
N PRO A 34 -6.25 8.33 8.06
CA PRO A 34 -7.67 8.01 7.90
C PRO A 34 -8.00 7.36 6.56
N THR A 35 -7.17 7.57 5.55
CA THR A 35 -7.38 7.00 4.21
C THR A 35 -6.09 6.39 3.69
N ILE A 36 -6.21 5.18 3.15
CA ILE A 36 -5.10 4.52 2.47
C ILE A 36 -5.58 4.11 1.09
N ILE A 37 -4.85 4.55 0.07
CA ILE A 37 -5.09 4.12 -1.30
C ILE A 37 -4.08 3.02 -1.62
N VAL A 38 -4.58 1.85 -1.98
CA VAL A 38 -3.72 0.75 -2.42
C VAL A 38 -3.60 0.85 -3.93
N ALA A 39 -2.42 1.23 -4.41
CA ALA A 39 -2.19 1.38 -5.84
C ALA A 39 -1.74 0.05 -6.43
N ILE A 40 -2.52 -0.45 -7.36
CA ILE A 40 -2.34 -1.78 -7.93
C ILE A 40 -2.12 -1.67 -9.44
N THR A 41 -1.09 -2.34 -9.95
CA THR A 41 -0.90 -2.53 -11.38
C THR A 41 -1.60 -3.81 -11.80
N SER A 42 -2.51 -3.69 -12.76
CA SER A 42 -3.18 -4.82 -13.40
C SER A 42 -2.68 -4.90 -14.85
N PRO A 43 -1.55 -5.60 -15.08
CA PRO A 43 -0.93 -5.56 -16.40
C PRO A 43 -1.79 -6.24 -17.47
N GLN A 44 -1.84 -5.61 -18.63
CA GLN A 44 -2.52 -6.13 -19.79
C GLN A 44 -1.48 -6.67 -20.78
N SER A 45 -1.80 -7.77 -21.46
CA SER A 45 -0.94 -8.26 -22.51
C SER A 45 -0.91 -7.24 -23.65
N HIS A 46 0.29 -6.75 -23.96
CA HIS A 46 0.45 -5.73 -24.99
C HIS A 46 1.75 -5.98 -25.76
N PRO A 47 1.73 -5.98 -27.08
CA PRO A 47 2.91 -6.32 -27.89
C PRO A 47 4.05 -5.32 -27.80
N LYS A 48 3.78 -4.07 -27.38
CA LYS A 48 4.77 -3.01 -27.34
C LYS A 48 5.04 -2.45 -25.94
N VAL A 49 4.22 -2.83 -24.95
CA VAL A 49 4.35 -2.28 -23.59
C VAL A 49 4.53 -3.43 -22.60
N PRO A 50 5.77 -3.73 -22.22
CA PRO A 50 6.02 -4.79 -21.23
C PRO A 50 5.44 -4.44 -19.86
N ASP A 51 5.23 -5.48 -19.05
CA ASP A 51 4.61 -5.33 -17.72
C ASP A 51 5.34 -4.31 -16.84
N ILE A 52 6.68 -4.29 -16.89
CA ILE A 52 7.46 -3.36 -16.07
C ILE A 52 7.15 -1.89 -16.40
N GLU A 53 6.90 -1.58 -17.67
CA GLU A 53 6.54 -0.22 -18.05
C GLU A 53 5.14 0.16 -17.59
N GLN A 54 4.26 -0.83 -17.50
CA GLN A 54 2.92 -0.63 -16.92
C GLN A 54 3.02 -0.37 -15.42
N GLU A 55 3.96 -1.02 -14.73
CA GLU A 55 4.26 -0.72 -13.32
C GLU A 55 4.76 0.71 -13.16
N TYR A 56 5.64 1.16 -14.05
CA TYR A 56 6.14 2.54 -14.03
C TYR A 56 4.99 3.54 -14.20
N SER A 57 4.05 3.24 -15.07
CA SER A 57 2.86 4.08 -15.28
C SER A 57 2.03 4.19 -14.00
N THR A 58 1.82 3.09 -13.29
CA THR A 58 1.10 3.09 -12.01
C THR A 58 1.86 3.91 -10.98
N ALA A 59 3.18 3.77 -10.91
CA ALA A 59 4.02 4.54 -10.00
C ALA A 59 3.91 6.04 -10.29
N ALA A 60 3.89 6.43 -11.56
CA ALA A 60 3.70 7.82 -11.95
C ALA A 60 2.34 8.35 -11.50
N ALA A 61 1.29 7.52 -11.59
CA ALA A 61 -0.03 7.90 -11.12
C ALA A 61 -0.04 8.13 -9.60
N VAL A 62 0.68 7.30 -8.83
CA VAL A 62 0.80 7.48 -7.37
C VAL A 62 1.47 8.83 -7.07
N GLN A 63 2.54 9.17 -7.78
CA GLN A 63 3.21 10.46 -7.61
C GLN A 63 2.27 11.62 -7.93
N ASN A 64 1.48 11.51 -8.99
CA ASN A 64 0.49 12.54 -9.34
C ASN A 64 -0.58 12.67 -8.26
N MET A 65 -1.01 11.57 -7.65
CA MET A 65 -1.96 11.61 -6.53
C MET A 65 -1.34 12.34 -5.33
N SER A 66 -0.07 12.09 -5.06
CA SER A 66 0.65 12.76 -3.98
C SER A 66 0.75 14.27 -4.22
N LEU A 67 1.03 14.69 -5.44
CA LEU A 67 1.05 16.10 -5.81
C LEU A 67 -0.33 16.74 -5.71
N ALA A 68 -1.38 16.02 -6.12
CA ALA A 68 -2.75 16.51 -6.00
C ALA A 68 -3.14 16.69 -4.53
N ALA A 69 -2.76 15.76 -3.67
CA ALA A 69 -2.99 15.86 -2.22
C ALA A 69 -2.32 17.11 -1.66
N TYR A 70 -1.07 17.35 -2.04
CA TYR A 70 -0.34 18.56 -1.62
C TYR A 70 -1.08 19.83 -2.05
N ALA A 71 -1.53 19.88 -3.31
CA ALA A 71 -2.25 21.03 -3.82
C ALA A 71 -3.58 21.28 -3.10
N LEU A 72 -4.19 20.22 -2.57
CA LEU A 72 -5.43 20.31 -1.80
C LEU A 72 -5.19 20.56 -0.31
N GLY A 73 -3.93 20.70 0.11
CA GLY A 73 -3.58 20.93 1.50
C GLY A 73 -3.62 19.69 2.37
N VAL A 74 -3.57 18.51 1.77
CA VAL A 74 -3.65 17.23 2.46
C VAL A 74 -2.27 16.58 2.47
N GLY A 75 -1.89 15.96 3.60
CA GLY A 75 -0.63 15.23 3.71
C GLY A 75 -0.73 13.85 3.07
N SER A 76 0.37 13.36 2.51
CA SER A 76 0.43 12.01 1.98
C SER A 76 1.83 11.40 2.17
N VAL A 77 1.86 10.08 2.28
CA VAL A 77 3.11 9.31 2.35
C VAL A 77 2.94 8.04 1.53
N TRP A 78 3.88 7.82 0.61
CA TRP A 78 3.91 6.59 -0.18
C TRP A 78 4.79 5.58 0.55
N ARG A 79 4.20 4.43 0.90
CA ARG A 79 4.92 3.34 1.55
C ARG A 79 4.77 2.06 0.77
N THR A 80 5.77 1.21 0.88
CA THR A 80 5.74 -0.13 0.29
C THR A 80 6.04 -1.18 1.37
N GLY A 81 7.29 -1.55 1.54
CA GLY A 81 7.70 -2.54 2.52
C GLY A 81 7.29 -3.96 2.16
N ALA A 82 7.50 -4.87 3.10
CA ALA A 82 7.26 -6.29 2.87
C ALA A 82 5.80 -6.60 2.54
N PHE A 83 4.85 -5.85 3.08
CA PHE A 83 3.42 -6.12 2.87
C PHE A 83 2.99 -5.90 1.42
N ALA A 84 3.70 -5.02 0.67
CA ALA A 84 3.39 -4.81 -0.74
C ALA A 84 3.70 -6.05 -1.60
N TYR A 85 4.58 -6.92 -1.12
CA TYR A 85 5.01 -8.12 -1.82
C TYR A 85 4.46 -9.41 -1.18
N ASP A 86 3.68 -9.31 -0.13
CA ASP A 86 3.23 -10.45 0.64
C ASP A 86 2.00 -11.10 0.01
N GLU A 87 2.05 -12.40 -0.18
CA GLU A 87 0.98 -13.15 -0.83
C GLU A 87 -0.31 -13.17 -0.01
N VAL A 88 -0.22 -13.21 1.31
CA VAL A 88 -1.41 -13.18 2.18
C VAL A 88 -2.14 -11.86 1.99
N VAL A 89 -1.40 -10.74 1.88
CA VAL A 89 -1.98 -9.42 1.62
C VAL A 89 -2.63 -9.38 0.24
N HIS A 90 -1.95 -9.90 -0.79
CA HIS A 90 -2.48 -9.96 -2.15
C HIS A 90 -3.79 -10.74 -2.21
N GLN A 91 -3.83 -11.92 -1.61
CA GLN A 91 -5.03 -12.76 -1.59
C GLN A 91 -6.17 -12.10 -0.84
N GLY A 92 -5.88 -11.49 0.31
CA GLY A 92 -6.87 -10.82 1.13
C GLY A 92 -7.50 -9.61 0.47
N LEU A 93 -6.78 -8.96 -0.44
CA LEU A 93 -7.28 -7.83 -1.23
C LEU A 93 -7.95 -8.28 -2.52
N GLY A 94 -7.95 -9.57 -2.81
CA GLY A 94 -8.58 -10.11 -4.02
C GLY A 94 -7.81 -9.88 -5.30
N LEU A 95 -6.49 -9.75 -5.21
CA LEU A 95 -5.66 -9.52 -6.40
C LEU A 95 -5.50 -10.78 -7.24
N GLU A 96 -5.44 -10.59 -8.55
CA GLU A 96 -5.06 -11.64 -9.49
C GLU A 96 -3.55 -11.91 -9.38
N LYS A 97 -3.10 -13.07 -9.88
CA LYS A 97 -1.69 -13.48 -9.78
C LYS A 97 -0.73 -12.51 -10.43
N ASN A 98 -1.14 -11.86 -11.51
CA ASN A 98 -0.29 -10.94 -12.26
C ASN A 98 -0.39 -9.50 -11.75
N GLU A 99 -1.30 -9.22 -10.82
CA GLU A 99 -1.47 -7.90 -10.26
C GLU A 99 -0.43 -7.67 -9.16
N LYS A 100 0.07 -6.44 -9.07
CA LYS A 100 1.09 -6.07 -8.08
C LYS A 100 0.70 -4.79 -7.36
N ILE A 101 1.03 -4.74 -6.07
CA ILE A 101 0.88 -3.53 -5.28
C ILE A 101 2.11 -2.66 -5.52
N ILE A 102 1.88 -1.47 -6.06
CA ILE A 102 2.95 -0.49 -6.31
C ILE A 102 3.21 0.34 -5.05
N GLY A 103 2.20 0.51 -4.23
CA GLY A 103 2.36 1.20 -2.96
C GLY A 103 1.07 1.38 -2.21
N PHE A 104 1.24 1.80 -0.96
CA PHE A 104 0.17 2.22 -0.08
C PHE A 104 0.32 3.73 0.11
N LEU A 105 -0.60 4.51 -0.43
CA LEU A 105 -0.57 5.96 -0.27
C LEU A 105 -1.43 6.34 0.92
N TYR A 106 -0.78 6.75 2.00
CA TYR A 106 -1.45 7.18 3.23
C TYR A 106 -1.80 8.64 3.09
N ILE A 107 -3.06 8.98 3.28
CA ILE A 107 -3.58 10.35 3.10
C ILE A 107 -4.28 10.80 4.36
N GLY A 108 -3.96 12.01 4.82
CA GLY A 108 -4.59 12.58 6.00
C GLY A 108 -4.31 14.05 6.16
N THR A 109 -5.00 14.68 7.11
CA THR A 109 -4.78 16.08 7.43
C THR A 109 -3.40 16.25 8.04
N ARG A 110 -2.64 17.23 7.56
CA ARG A 110 -1.34 17.54 8.16
C ARG A 110 -1.52 18.10 9.56
N SER A 111 -0.65 17.64 10.47
CA SER A 111 -0.66 18.08 11.87
C SER A 111 0.36 19.18 12.17
N GLY A 112 1.03 19.70 11.15
CA GLY A 112 2.04 20.73 11.32
C GLY A 112 2.45 21.37 10.00
N PRO A 113 3.41 22.30 10.03
CA PRO A 113 3.87 22.97 8.81
C PRO A 113 4.60 22.01 7.87
N ILE A 114 4.63 22.33 6.61
CA ILE A 114 5.39 21.61 5.60
C ILE A 114 6.89 21.80 5.91
N LYS A 115 7.60 20.67 5.97
CA LYS A 115 9.05 20.69 6.16
C LYS A 115 9.77 20.51 4.85
#